data_0edb9e93bbd1717c288c6f473b8af775
#
_entry.id   0edb9e93bbd1717c288c6f473b8af775
#
_cell.length_a   1.000
_cell.length_b   1.000
_cell.length_c   1.000
_cell.angle_alpha   90.00
_cell.angle_beta   90.00
_cell.angle_gamma   90.00
#
_symmetry.space_group_name_H-M   'P 1'
#
loop_
_entity.id
_entity.type
_entity.pdbx_description
1 polymer ?
#
loop_
_entity_poly.entity_id
_entity_poly.type
_entity_poly.pdbx_seq_one_letter_code
_entity_poly.pdbx_strand_id
1 'polypeptide(L)'
;MKKSEQVSEKTPTANRQYKDTVFRMLFSEKENLLSLYNAVTGNAYQNADDLKIVTLENAIYMGMKNDLAFMLETNIYLYEHQSTLNPNIPLRDLIYIGIEYQQYVDDKSLYSSRLQKIPAPKFMVFYNGTDAVDDRVELRLSNAYEHLAGEPDLELKVLMLNVNEGHNKELMEQCQTLKEYAIYVARVRKYTSEMNLNDAVARAIDECIKEGILVEFLRKNRSEVKMVSILEYDKEWEEKKLRKAEYEACLLYTSP
;
A
#
# COMPACT_ATOMS: atom_id res chain seq x y z
N MET A 1 -27.71 -28.25 44.61
CA MET A 1 -27.88 -27.52 43.38
C MET A 1 -26.54 -26.87 43.06
N LYS A 2 -25.78 -27.43 42.12
CA LYS A 2 -24.49 -26.90 41.63
C LYS A 2 -24.80 -26.01 40.43
N LYS A 3 -24.48 -24.72 40.52
CA LYS A 3 -24.49 -23.79 39.39
C LYS A 3 -23.30 -24.14 38.48
N SER A 4 -23.60 -24.49 37.24
CA SER A 4 -22.63 -24.60 36.16
C SER A 4 -22.21 -23.19 35.70
N GLU A 5 -20.96 -22.82 35.94
CA GLU A 5 -20.33 -21.68 35.30
C GLU A 5 -20.07 -22.00 33.83
N GLN A 6 -20.79 -21.33 32.97
CA GLN A 6 -20.48 -21.26 31.54
C GLN A 6 -19.24 -20.38 31.37
N VAL A 7 -18.12 -21.00 31.08
CA VAL A 7 -16.93 -20.31 30.56
C VAL A 7 -17.26 -19.88 29.12
N SER A 8 -17.52 -18.60 28.92
CA SER A 8 -17.60 -18.04 27.57
C SER A 8 -16.18 -18.03 26.99
N GLU A 9 -15.93 -18.89 26.03
CA GLU A 9 -14.76 -18.76 25.15
C GLU A 9 -14.84 -17.42 24.45
N LYS A 10 -14.01 -16.47 24.90
CA LYS A 10 -13.73 -15.24 24.16
C LYS A 10 -12.99 -15.64 22.90
N THR A 11 -13.69 -15.62 21.77
CA THR A 11 -13.07 -15.60 20.45
C THR A 11 -11.99 -14.54 20.45
N PRO A 12 -10.73 -14.83 20.07
CA PRO A 12 -9.70 -13.83 20.01
C PRO A 12 -10.14 -12.76 19.03
N THR A 13 -10.32 -11.54 19.53
CA THR A 13 -10.52 -10.36 18.69
C THR A 13 -9.26 -10.24 17.84
N ALA A 14 -9.37 -10.50 16.54
CA ALA A 14 -8.28 -10.38 15.59
C ALA A 14 -7.66 -8.99 15.77
N ASN A 15 -6.44 -8.99 16.27
CA ASN A 15 -5.73 -7.78 16.60
C ASN A 15 -5.52 -7.02 15.27
N ARG A 16 -6.17 -5.85 15.12
CA ARG A 16 -6.16 -5.03 13.89
C ARG A 16 -4.76 -4.50 13.48
N GLN A 17 -3.69 -5.01 14.09
CA GLN A 17 -2.31 -4.62 13.84
C GLN A 17 -1.63 -5.38 12.69
N TYR A 18 -2.22 -6.43 12.14
CA TYR A 18 -1.65 -7.21 11.03
C TYR A 18 -2.11 -6.67 9.67
N LYS A 19 -1.57 -5.52 9.29
CA LYS A 19 -1.66 -4.99 7.92
C LYS A 19 -0.30 -4.99 7.23
N ASP A 20 0.53 -5.96 7.55
CA ASP A 20 1.83 -6.09 6.92
C ASP A 20 1.67 -6.92 5.65
N THR A 21 1.44 -6.25 4.53
CA THR A 21 1.41 -6.88 3.22
C THR A 21 2.80 -7.43 2.87
N VAL A 22 2.87 -8.44 2.03
CA VAL A 22 4.16 -8.96 1.52
C VAL A 22 5.00 -7.84 0.90
N PHE A 23 4.35 -6.90 0.22
CA PHE A 23 4.98 -5.71 -0.31
C PHE A 23 5.69 -4.90 0.79
N ARG A 24 4.98 -4.58 1.88
CA ARG A 24 5.56 -3.83 3.00
C ARG A 24 6.70 -4.59 3.67
N MET A 25 6.55 -5.89 3.85
CA MET A 25 7.62 -6.72 4.42
C MET A 25 8.90 -6.67 3.58
N LEU A 26 8.78 -6.78 2.25
CA LEU A 26 9.91 -6.71 1.32
C LEU A 26 10.60 -5.34 1.33
N PHE A 27 9.80 -4.27 1.26
CA PHE A 27 10.30 -2.91 1.12
C PHE A 27 10.50 -2.17 2.46
N SER A 28 10.30 -2.83 3.59
CA SER A 28 10.79 -2.35 4.89
C SER A 28 12.30 -2.54 5.07
N GLU A 29 12.91 -3.43 4.29
CA GLU A 29 14.37 -3.55 4.20
C GLU A 29 14.90 -2.36 3.37
N LYS A 30 15.83 -1.59 3.94
CA LYS A 30 16.31 -0.31 3.35
C LYS A 30 16.93 -0.48 1.97
N GLU A 31 17.64 -1.57 1.74
CA GLU A 31 18.26 -1.88 0.46
C GLU A 31 17.22 -2.09 -0.65
N ASN A 32 16.15 -2.83 -0.34
CA ASN A 32 15.04 -3.03 -1.26
C ASN A 32 14.29 -1.72 -1.52
N LEU A 33 14.06 -0.93 -0.47
CA LEU A 33 13.40 0.38 -0.58
C LEU A 33 14.22 1.34 -1.42
N LEU A 34 15.55 1.38 -1.25
CA LEU A 34 16.43 2.21 -2.07
C LEU A 34 16.42 1.76 -3.53
N SER A 35 16.44 0.45 -3.79
CA SER A 35 16.32 -0.09 -5.15
C SER A 35 15.00 0.34 -5.81
N LEU A 36 13.88 0.24 -5.09
CA LEU A 36 12.56 0.70 -5.55
C LEU A 36 12.56 2.20 -5.81
N TYR A 37 13.10 3.00 -4.89
CA TYR A 37 13.22 4.44 -5.04
C TYR A 37 14.00 4.82 -6.29
N ASN A 38 15.18 4.22 -6.49
CA ASN A 38 16.03 4.47 -7.66
C ASN A 38 15.28 4.12 -8.97
N ALA A 39 14.62 2.97 -9.00
CA ALA A 39 13.87 2.52 -10.17
C ALA A 39 12.69 3.44 -10.53
N VAL A 40 11.99 3.97 -9.52
CA VAL A 40 10.85 4.88 -9.72
C VAL A 40 11.29 6.27 -10.15
N THR A 41 12.40 6.77 -9.61
CA THR A 41 12.86 8.15 -9.80
C THR A 41 13.92 8.30 -10.90
N GLY A 42 14.52 7.21 -11.35
CA GLY A 42 15.67 7.22 -12.26
C GLY A 42 16.98 7.67 -11.59
N ASN A 43 17.01 7.74 -10.25
CA ASN A 43 18.21 8.05 -9.48
C ASN A 43 19.10 6.82 -9.29
N ALA A 44 20.32 7.02 -8.76
CA ALA A 44 21.31 5.96 -8.55
C ALA A 44 22.01 6.08 -7.19
N TYR A 45 21.23 6.28 -6.12
CA TYR A 45 21.77 6.29 -4.76
C TYR A 45 22.31 4.92 -4.39
N GLN A 46 23.46 4.89 -3.69
CA GLN A 46 24.17 3.64 -3.36
C GLN A 46 24.09 3.29 -1.87
N ASN A 47 23.84 4.28 -1.02
CA ASN A 47 23.86 4.08 0.42
C ASN A 47 22.43 4.05 0.99
N ALA A 48 21.98 2.87 1.42
CA ALA A 48 20.65 2.69 2.01
C ALA A 48 20.50 3.36 3.38
N ASP A 49 21.60 3.69 4.06
CA ASP A 49 21.55 4.39 5.35
C ASP A 49 21.14 5.87 5.23
N ASP A 50 21.19 6.43 4.03
CA ASP A 50 20.68 7.77 3.75
C ASP A 50 19.16 7.84 3.83
N LEU A 51 18.46 6.68 3.74
CA LEU A 51 17.03 6.57 3.97
C LEU A 51 16.70 6.64 5.47
N LYS A 52 15.83 7.59 5.81
CA LYS A 52 15.27 7.68 7.16
C LYS A 52 13.80 7.25 7.11
N ILE A 53 13.51 6.10 7.67
CA ILE A 53 12.12 5.63 7.81
C ILE A 53 11.39 6.59 8.76
N VAL A 54 10.24 7.09 8.33
CA VAL A 54 9.35 7.94 9.11
C VAL A 54 8.19 7.09 9.59
N THR A 55 8.01 7.02 10.91
CA THR A 55 6.88 6.30 11.50
C THR A 55 5.78 7.32 11.78
N LEU A 56 4.68 7.22 11.04
CA LEU A 56 3.51 8.06 11.24
C LEU A 56 2.72 7.58 12.48
N GLU A 57 3.23 7.82 13.68
CA GLU A 57 2.62 7.34 14.94
C GLU A 57 1.19 7.84 15.12
N ASN A 58 0.90 9.06 14.70
CA ASN A 58 -0.41 9.69 14.86
C ASN A 58 -1.45 9.23 13.81
N ALA A 59 -1.04 8.64 12.70
CA ALA A 59 -1.95 8.09 11.69
C ALA A 59 -2.71 6.86 12.21
N ILE A 60 -2.25 6.23 13.29
CA ILE A 60 -2.89 5.07 13.93
C ILE A 60 -4.29 5.41 14.45
N TYR A 61 -4.51 6.65 14.90
CA TYR A 61 -5.79 7.09 15.48
C TYR A 61 -6.97 7.09 14.49
N MET A 62 -6.70 7.25 13.20
CA MET A 62 -7.73 7.31 12.17
C MET A 62 -7.85 6.00 11.35
N GLY A 63 -7.11 4.94 11.73
CA GLY A 63 -7.06 3.68 10.97
C GLY A 63 -6.38 3.81 9.60
N MET A 64 -5.72 4.94 9.37
CA MET A 64 -5.03 5.27 8.14
C MET A 64 -3.53 5.02 8.37
N LYS A 65 -2.95 4.03 7.72
CA LYS A 65 -1.51 3.75 7.72
C LYS A 65 -1.05 3.78 6.28
N ASN A 66 -0.05 4.61 5.98
CA ASN A 66 0.73 4.41 4.76
C ASN A 66 1.62 3.19 4.95
N ASP A 67 1.81 2.42 3.89
CA ASP A 67 2.61 1.20 3.98
C ASP A 67 4.08 1.53 4.25
N LEU A 68 4.62 2.54 3.59
CA LEU A 68 6.00 3.00 3.76
C LEU A 68 6.08 4.52 3.67
N ALA A 69 6.60 5.15 4.71
CA ALA A 69 6.96 6.56 4.71
C ALA A 69 8.45 6.71 5.02
N PHE A 70 9.17 7.49 4.23
CA PHE A 70 10.60 7.70 4.43
C PHE A 70 11.05 9.08 3.94
N MET A 71 12.17 9.54 4.49
CA MET A 71 12.86 10.74 4.01
C MET A 71 14.15 10.35 3.30
N LEU A 72 14.42 11.02 2.20
CA LEU A 72 15.71 11.01 1.54
C LEU A 72 16.05 12.46 1.19
N GLU A 73 17.23 12.91 1.62
CA GLU A 73 17.63 14.33 1.57
C GLU A 73 16.60 15.25 2.25
N THR A 74 15.95 16.14 1.46
CA THR A 74 14.96 17.11 1.94
C THR A 74 13.52 16.79 1.51
N ASN A 75 13.29 15.58 1.00
CA ASN A 75 11.97 15.16 0.55
C ASN A 75 11.41 14.07 1.47
N ILE A 76 10.09 14.05 1.60
CA ILE A 76 9.36 12.96 2.25
C ILE A 76 8.57 12.19 1.20
N TYR A 77 8.71 10.87 1.21
CA TYR A 77 8.08 9.95 0.28
C TYR A 77 7.03 9.11 1.03
N LEU A 78 5.81 9.08 0.48
CA LEU A 78 4.72 8.27 0.98
C LEU A 78 4.39 7.24 -0.11
N TYR A 79 4.76 5.98 0.15
CA TYR A 79 4.51 4.84 -0.72
C TYR A 79 3.40 4.00 -0.13
N GLU A 80 2.36 3.78 -0.90
CA GLU A 80 1.21 2.97 -0.52
C GLU A 80 1.04 1.81 -1.51
N HIS A 81 0.74 0.62 -1.00
CA HIS A 81 0.41 -0.54 -1.82
C HIS A 81 -1.09 -0.77 -1.79
N GLN A 82 -1.71 -1.02 -2.96
CA GLN A 82 -3.15 -1.23 -3.06
C GLN A 82 -3.52 -2.34 -4.04
N SER A 83 -4.41 -3.23 -3.62
CA SER A 83 -5.04 -4.25 -4.46
C SER A 83 -6.42 -3.83 -4.99
N THR A 84 -6.95 -2.70 -4.53
CA THR A 84 -8.25 -2.16 -4.95
C THR A 84 -8.12 -0.70 -5.36
N LEU A 85 -8.87 -0.28 -6.37
CA LEU A 85 -8.90 1.13 -6.77
C LEU A 85 -9.63 1.97 -5.72
N ASN A 86 -8.97 3.02 -5.25
CA ASN A 86 -9.55 3.97 -4.31
C ASN A 86 -9.35 5.40 -4.82
N PRO A 87 -10.42 6.09 -5.29
CA PRO A 87 -10.31 7.44 -5.82
C PRO A 87 -10.02 8.48 -4.73
N ASN A 88 -10.16 8.15 -3.44
CA ASN A 88 -9.96 9.06 -2.32
C ASN A 88 -8.51 9.13 -1.82
N ILE A 89 -7.57 8.48 -2.51
CA ILE A 89 -6.15 8.50 -2.13
C ILE A 89 -5.60 9.93 -2.00
N PRO A 90 -5.79 10.84 -2.97
CA PRO A 90 -5.26 12.20 -2.84
C PRO A 90 -5.79 12.95 -1.62
N LEU A 91 -7.07 12.73 -1.26
CA LEU A 91 -7.65 13.33 -0.06
C LEU A 91 -7.08 12.72 1.22
N ARG A 92 -6.84 11.41 1.25
CA ARG A 92 -6.19 10.73 2.36
C ARG A 92 -4.76 11.23 2.55
N ASP A 93 -4.00 11.31 1.47
CA ASP A 93 -2.61 11.77 1.48
C ASP A 93 -2.48 13.23 1.92
N LEU A 94 -3.44 14.09 1.57
CA LEU A 94 -3.50 15.45 2.07
C LEU A 94 -3.64 15.49 3.61
N ILE A 95 -4.50 14.66 4.17
CA ILE A 95 -4.69 14.57 5.62
C ILE A 95 -3.41 14.05 6.30
N TYR A 96 -2.79 13.02 5.72
CA TYR A 96 -1.55 12.44 6.24
C TYR A 96 -0.41 13.44 6.28
N ILE A 97 -0.14 14.10 5.15
CA ILE A 97 0.97 15.04 5.09
C ILE A 97 0.73 16.27 5.98
N GLY A 98 -0.54 16.68 6.15
CA GLY A 98 -0.90 17.73 7.09
C GLY A 98 -0.56 17.38 8.54
N ILE A 99 -0.83 16.16 8.96
CA ILE A 99 -0.47 15.65 10.29
C ILE A 99 1.06 15.55 10.43
N GLU A 100 1.73 15.02 9.40
CA GLU A 100 3.19 14.89 9.43
C GLU A 100 3.88 16.23 9.54
N TYR A 101 3.42 17.25 8.83
CA TYR A 101 4.00 18.59 8.88
C TYR A 101 3.87 19.27 10.25
N GLN A 102 2.90 18.88 11.09
CA GLN A 102 2.82 19.40 12.46
C GLN A 102 4.06 19.06 13.30
N GLN A 103 4.81 18.00 12.95
CA GLN A 103 6.05 17.64 13.63
C GLN A 103 7.24 18.51 13.22
N TYR A 104 7.18 19.14 12.05
CA TYR A 104 8.24 19.98 11.49
C TYR A 104 8.05 21.47 11.78
N VAL A 105 6.87 21.84 12.27
CA VAL A 105 6.49 23.24 12.42
C VAL A 105 6.21 23.56 13.88
N ASP A 106 6.88 24.59 14.41
CA ASP A 106 6.57 25.16 15.72
C ASP A 106 5.53 26.29 15.57
N ASP A 107 4.49 26.27 16.38
CA ASP A 107 3.39 27.23 16.34
C ASP A 107 3.87 28.69 16.36
N LYS A 108 4.90 28.99 17.15
CA LYS A 108 5.48 30.35 17.25
C LYS A 108 6.17 30.76 15.94
N SER A 109 6.75 29.79 15.22
CA SER A 109 7.44 30.04 13.95
C SER A 109 6.49 30.36 12.82
N LEU A 110 5.27 29.80 12.83
CA LEU A 110 4.25 30.07 11.81
C LEU A 110 3.81 31.54 11.75
N TYR A 111 3.81 32.22 12.89
CA TYR A 111 3.41 33.62 13.00
C TYR A 111 4.59 34.59 12.91
N SER A 112 5.81 34.08 12.68
CA SER A 112 6.99 34.91 12.50
C SER A 112 7.10 35.45 11.06
N SER A 113 7.90 36.50 10.85
CA SER A 113 8.20 37.01 9.51
C SER A 113 9.20 36.13 8.74
N ARG A 114 9.70 35.05 9.33
CA ARG A 114 10.70 34.15 8.73
C ARG A 114 9.99 32.95 8.06
N LEU A 115 10.31 32.70 6.79
CA LEU A 115 9.80 31.53 6.09
C LEU A 115 10.22 30.22 6.76
N GLN A 116 9.25 29.42 7.18
CA GLN A 116 9.45 28.06 7.66
C GLN A 116 9.58 27.12 6.48
N LYS A 117 10.70 26.40 6.37
CA LYS A 117 10.90 25.37 5.33
C LYS A 117 10.46 24.01 5.87
N ILE A 118 9.76 23.25 5.03
CA ILE A 118 9.30 21.88 5.29
C ILE A 118 9.77 20.96 4.18
N PRO A 119 9.88 19.64 4.40
CA PRO A 119 10.19 18.67 3.37
C PRO A 119 9.15 18.67 2.25
N ALA A 120 9.58 18.56 0.99
CA ALA A 120 8.65 18.44 -0.12
C ALA A 120 8.07 17.02 -0.18
N PRO A 121 6.72 16.85 -0.25
CA PRO A 121 6.10 15.53 -0.24
C PRO A 121 6.06 14.94 -1.64
N LYS A 122 6.15 13.60 -1.72
CA LYS A 122 5.96 12.79 -2.92
C LYS A 122 5.06 11.60 -2.60
N PHE A 123 4.01 11.43 -3.38
CA PHE A 123 2.99 10.42 -3.16
C PHE A 123 2.97 9.41 -4.29
N MET A 124 3.04 8.13 -3.96
CA MET A 124 3.03 7.02 -4.91
C MET A 124 2.19 5.86 -4.42
N VAL A 125 1.46 5.26 -5.34
CA VAL A 125 0.68 4.03 -5.12
C VAL A 125 1.19 2.94 -6.03
N PHE A 126 1.50 1.79 -5.46
CA PHE A 126 1.83 0.57 -6.19
C PHE A 126 0.58 -0.30 -6.24
N TYR A 127 -0.06 -0.31 -7.41
CA TYR A 127 -1.31 -1.04 -7.63
C TYR A 127 -1.04 -2.44 -8.16
N ASN A 128 -1.55 -3.44 -7.46
CA ASN A 128 -1.49 -4.83 -7.90
C ASN A 128 -2.87 -5.52 -7.95
N GLY A 129 -3.95 -4.75 -8.02
CA GLY A 129 -5.30 -5.29 -8.09
C GLY A 129 -5.62 -5.99 -9.43
N THR A 130 -6.86 -6.43 -9.60
CA THR A 130 -7.31 -7.17 -10.78
C THR A 130 -8.14 -6.33 -11.75
N ASP A 131 -8.45 -5.07 -11.41
CA ASP A 131 -9.13 -4.17 -12.34
C ASP A 131 -8.14 -3.74 -13.43
N ALA A 132 -8.64 -3.52 -14.65
CA ALA A 132 -7.82 -3.04 -15.75
C ALA A 132 -7.39 -1.59 -15.50
N VAL A 133 -6.08 -1.38 -15.36
CA VAL A 133 -5.47 -0.08 -15.07
C VAL A 133 -4.25 0.09 -15.96
N ASP A 134 -4.08 1.28 -16.51
CA ASP A 134 -2.89 1.64 -17.27
C ASP A 134 -1.61 1.52 -16.42
N ASP A 135 -0.47 1.43 -17.07
CA ASP A 135 0.83 1.31 -16.41
C ASP A 135 1.08 2.46 -15.41
N ARG A 136 0.65 3.68 -15.77
CA ARG A 136 0.81 4.89 -14.95
C ARG A 136 -0.48 5.71 -14.99
N VAL A 137 -0.99 6.07 -13.82
CA VAL A 137 -2.17 6.93 -13.66
C VAL A 137 -1.87 8.03 -12.65
N GLU A 138 -2.19 9.28 -13.01
CA GLU A 138 -2.13 10.41 -12.08
C GLU A 138 -3.49 10.61 -11.43
N LEU A 139 -3.56 10.43 -10.12
CA LEU A 139 -4.72 10.76 -9.31
C LEU A 139 -4.59 12.19 -8.79
N ARG A 140 -5.67 12.95 -8.80
CA ARG A 140 -5.70 14.37 -8.43
C ARG A 140 -6.71 14.66 -7.34
N LEU A 141 -6.33 15.50 -6.39
CA LEU A 141 -7.23 15.96 -5.34
C LEU A 141 -8.42 16.76 -5.92
N SER A 142 -8.17 17.51 -6.98
CA SER A 142 -9.21 18.30 -7.67
C SER A 142 -10.39 17.48 -8.17
N ASN A 143 -10.20 16.15 -8.39
CA ASN A 143 -11.30 15.26 -8.76
C ASN A 143 -12.31 15.02 -7.61
N ALA A 144 -11.95 15.37 -6.37
CA ALA A 144 -12.83 15.24 -5.20
C ALA A 144 -13.63 16.55 -4.91
N TYR A 145 -13.39 17.64 -5.63
CA TYR A 145 -14.13 18.88 -5.42
C TYR A 145 -15.51 18.79 -6.07
N GLU A 146 -16.55 19.13 -5.33
CA GLU A 146 -17.94 19.14 -5.83
C GLU A 146 -18.11 20.13 -7.00
N HIS A 147 -17.52 21.31 -6.87
CA HIS A 147 -17.52 22.35 -7.90
C HIS A 147 -16.15 23.00 -7.99
N LEU A 148 -15.53 22.88 -9.15
CA LEU A 148 -14.27 23.52 -9.46
C LEU A 148 -14.44 24.55 -10.57
N ALA A 149 -14.28 25.83 -10.25
CA ALA A 149 -14.27 26.93 -11.22
C ALA A 149 -12.84 27.35 -11.50
N GLY A 150 -12.29 26.93 -12.62
CA GLY A 150 -10.91 27.22 -13.01
C GLY A 150 -9.88 26.26 -12.40
N GLU A 151 -8.65 26.72 -12.24
CA GLU A 151 -7.58 25.95 -11.62
C GLU A 151 -7.76 25.90 -10.08
N PRO A 152 -7.49 24.78 -9.42
CA PRO A 152 -7.60 24.70 -7.98
C PRO A 152 -6.48 25.45 -7.27
N ASP A 153 -6.78 26.20 -6.22
CA ASP A 153 -5.77 26.81 -5.35
C ASP A 153 -5.02 25.76 -4.50
N LEU A 154 -5.64 24.60 -4.26
CA LEU A 154 -5.03 23.45 -3.58
C LEU A 154 -5.11 22.23 -4.50
N GLU A 155 -3.96 21.74 -4.93
CA GLU A 155 -3.83 20.49 -5.70
C GLU A 155 -2.81 19.54 -5.07
N LEU A 156 -3.17 18.26 -4.97
CA LEU A 156 -2.29 17.17 -4.61
C LEU A 156 -2.38 16.09 -5.69
N LYS A 157 -1.23 15.66 -6.16
CA LYS A 157 -1.09 14.64 -7.20
C LYS A 157 -0.46 13.39 -6.64
N VAL A 158 -1.03 12.25 -6.95
CA VAL A 158 -0.51 10.93 -6.59
C VAL A 158 -0.22 10.15 -7.86
N LEU A 159 0.98 9.63 -7.99
CA LEU A 159 1.35 8.74 -9.09
C LEU A 159 0.98 7.29 -8.71
N MET A 160 0.06 6.70 -9.44
CA MET A 160 -0.26 5.27 -9.32
C MET A 160 0.47 4.48 -10.40
N LEU A 161 1.20 3.44 -10.00
CA LEU A 161 1.98 2.54 -10.85
C LEU A 161 1.38 1.14 -10.79
N ASN A 162 0.98 0.59 -11.94
CA ASN A 162 0.51 -0.78 -12.04
C ASN A 162 1.70 -1.74 -11.95
N VAL A 163 1.79 -2.48 -10.84
CA VAL A 163 2.89 -3.41 -10.58
C VAL A 163 2.49 -4.88 -10.76
N ASN A 164 1.45 -5.15 -11.53
CA ASN A 164 1.12 -6.50 -11.95
C ASN A 164 2.16 -7.03 -12.96
N GLU A 165 2.29 -8.35 -13.02
CA GLU A 165 3.14 -9.02 -14.00
C GLU A 165 2.77 -8.58 -15.43
N GLY A 166 3.78 -8.19 -16.21
CA GLY A 166 3.61 -7.71 -17.59
C GLY A 166 3.45 -6.19 -17.75
N HIS A 167 3.21 -5.47 -16.65
CA HIS A 167 3.12 -4.00 -16.60
C HIS A 167 4.46 -3.34 -16.25
N ASN A 168 4.60 -2.04 -16.55
CA ASN A 168 5.76 -1.19 -16.19
C ASN A 168 7.11 -1.91 -16.37
N LYS A 169 7.37 -2.49 -17.54
CA LYS A 169 8.53 -3.36 -17.82
C LYS A 169 9.86 -2.73 -17.43
N GLU A 170 10.06 -1.46 -17.75
CA GLU A 170 11.29 -0.74 -17.42
C GLU A 170 11.50 -0.65 -15.89
N LEU A 171 10.44 -0.34 -15.14
CA LEU A 171 10.47 -0.33 -13.67
C LEU A 171 10.81 -1.71 -13.10
N MET A 172 10.22 -2.76 -13.68
CA MET A 172 10.46 -4.16 -13.27
C MET A 172 11.90 -4.61 -13.57
N GLU A 173 12.50 -4.12 -14.66
CA GLU A 173 13.89 -4.42 -15.00
C GLU A 173 14.89 -3.71 -14.06
N GLN A 174 14.53 -2.53 -13.57
CA GLN A 174 15.35 -1.73 -12.66
C GLN A 174 15.22 -2.14 -11.19
N CYS A 175 14.10 -2.77 -10.79
CA CYS A 175 13.88 -3.25 -9.43
C CYS A 175 13.52 -4.74 -9.42
N GLN A 176 14.55 -5.58 -9.27
CA GLN A 176 14.39 -7.04 -9.28
C GLN A 176 13.43 -7.53 -8.19
N THR A 177 13.49 -6.97 -6.97
CA THR A 177 12.59 -7.34 -5.87
C THR A 177 11.12 -7.06 -6.22
N LEU A 178 10.83 -5.94 -6.91
CA LEU A 178 9.47 -5.63 -7.35
C LEU A 178 8.98 -6.60 -8.43
N LYS A 179 9.84 -6.93 -9.39
CA LYS A 179 9.56 -7.93 -10.43
C LYS A 179 9.24 -9.29 -9.83
N GLU A 180 10.04 -9.75 -8.90
CA GLU A 180 9.85 -11.03 -8.21
C GLU A 180 8.59 -11.04 -7.36
N TYR A 181 8.27 -9.93 -6.71
CA TYR A 181 7.00 -9.74 -6.01
C TYR A 181 5.79 -9.86 -6.96
N ALA A 182 5.84 -9.20 -8.13
CA ALA A 182 4.78 -9.29 -9.14
C ALA A 182 4.54 -10.73 -9.60
N ILE A 183 5.61 -11.50 -9.85
CA ILE A 183 5.54 -12.92 -10.23
C ILE A 183 4.91 -13.75 -9.10
N TYR A 184 5.33 -13.53 -7.85
CA TYR A 184 4.75 -14.23 -6.70
C TYR A 184 3.24 -14.01 -6.59
N VAL A 185 2.79 -12.76 -6.66
CA VAL A 185 1.36 -12.42 -6.59
C VAL A 185 0.58 -13.03 -7.76
N ALA A 186 1.10 -12.96 -8.98
CA ALA A 186 0.47 -13.56 -10.17
C ALA A 186 0.30 -15.09 -10.01
N ARG A 187 1.28 -15.78 -9.41
CA ARG A 187 1.19 -17.22 -9.12
C ARG A 187 0.13 -17.54 -8.08
N VAL A 188 0.09 -16.79 -6.98
CA VAL A 188 -0.95 -16.97 -5.98
C VAL A 188 -2.33 -16.84 -6.63
N ARG A 189 -2.55 -15.78 -7.43
CA ARG A 189 -3.81 -15.58 -8.16
C ARG A 189 -4.13 -16.71 -9.11
N LYS A 190 -3.17 -17.19 -9.87
CA LYS A 190 -3.37 -18.34 -10.77
C LYS A 190 -3.85 -19.55 -9.99
N TYR A 191 -3.21 -19.90 -8.88
CA TYR A 191 -3.56 -21.10 -8.12
C TYR A 191 -4.86 -20.97 -7.34
N THR A 192 -5.29 -19.76 -6.96
CA THR A 192 -6.60 -19.55 -6.32
C THR A 192 -7.78 -19.89 -7.23
N SER A 193 -7.58 -19.95 -8.55
CA SER A 193 -8.60 -20.44 -9.49
C SER A 193 -8.67 -21.97 -9.57
N GLU A 194 -7.65 -22.68 -9.09
CA GLU A 194 -7.51 -24.13 -9.23
C GLU A 194 -7.69 -24.87 -7.89
N MET A 195 -7.39 -24.22 -6.76
CA MET A 195 -7.39 -24.82 -5.44
C MET A 195 -7.75 -23.82 -4.35
N ASN A 196 -7.92 -24.30 -3.10
CA ASN A 196 -8.18 -23.41 -1.97
C ASN A 196 -6.99 -22.48 -1.69
N LEU A 197 -7.26 -21.33 -1.07
CA LEU A 197 -6.29 -20.26 -0.87
C LEU A 197 -5.05 -20.70 -0.09
N ASN A 198 -5.21 -21.52 0.96
CA ASN A 198 -4.08 -22.03 1.77
C ASN A 198 -3.08 -22.84 0.93
N ASP A 199 -3.58 -23.70 0.06
CA ASP A 199 -2.76 -24.55 -0.81
C ASP A 199 -2.18 -23.75 -1.97
N ALA A 200 -2.94 -22.80 -2.51
CA ALA A 200 -2.49 -21.88 -3.56
C ALA A 200 -1.27 -21.07 -3.10
N VAL A 201 -1.36 -20.44 -1.92
CA VAL A 201 -0.25 -19.68 -1.34
C VAL A 201 0.95 -20.58 -1.05
N ALA A 202 0.74 -21.75 -0.44
CA ALA A 202 1.83 -22.68 -0.13
C ALA A 202 2.55 -23.14 -1.40
N ARG A 203 1.79 -23.50 -2.45
CA ARG A 203 2.33 -23.90 -3.74
C ARG A 203 3.11 -22.77 -4.43
N ALA A 204 2.56 -21.56 -4.44
CA ALA A 204 3.24 -20.39 -5.01
C ALA A 204 4.58 -20.12 -4.33
N ILE A 205 4.65 -20.20 -2.98
CA ILE A 205 5.89 -20.07 -2.22
C ILE A 205 6.90 -21.14 -2.63
N ASP A 206 6.48 -22.42 -2.69
CA ASP A 206 7.39 -23.53 -3.01
C ASP A 206 7.96 -23.42 -4.43
N GLU A 207 7.14 -23.04 -5.39
CA GLU A 207 7.57 -22.87 -6.78
C GLU A 207 8.46 -21.65 -6.95
N CYS A 208 8.14 -20.51 -6.31
CA CYS A 208 9.01 -19.34 -6.33
C CYS A 208 10.40 -19.66 -5.77
N ILE A 209 10.47 -20.37 -4.63
CA ILE A 209 11.76 -20.79 -4.05
C ILE A 209 12.54 -21.71 -5.01
N LYS A 210 11.88 -22.65 -5.68
CA LYS A 210 12.54 -23.58 -6.63
C LYS A 210 13.10 -22.84 -7.85
N GLU A 211 12.44 -21.79 -8.30
CA GLU A 211 12.82 -21.02 -9.48
C GLU A 211 13.75 -19.83 -9.18
N GLY A 212 14.18 -19.67 -7.93
CA GLY A 212 15.09 -18.59 -7.56
C GLY A 212 14.43 -17.24 -7.29
N ILE A 213 13.10 -17.20 -7.12
CA ILE A 213 12.30 -15.98 -6.93
C ILE A 213 12.10 -15.73 -5.44
N LEU A 214 12.50 -14.56 -4.92
CA LEU A 214 12.40 -14.14 -3.52
C LEU A 214 12.91 -15.20 -2.51
N VAL A 215 13.93 -16.00 -2.88
CA VAL A 215 14.31 -17.24 -2.18
C VAL A 215 14.60 -17.02 -0.71
N GLU A 216 15.50 -16.09 -0.39
CA GLU A 216 15.91 -15.83 1.00
C GLU A 216 14.75 -15.28 1.82
N PHE A 217 14.00 -14.35 1.24
CA PHE A 217 12.84 -13.74 1.87
C PHE A 217 11.75 -14.78 2.17
N LEU A 218 11.36 -15.59 1.18
CA LEU A 218 10.31 -16.60 1.32
C LEU A 218 10.71 -17.74 2.26
N ARG A 219 12.00 -18.11 2.31
CA ARG A 219 12.49 -19.11 3.28
C ARG A 219 12.47 -18.57 4.71
N LYS A 220 12.97 -17.36 4.91
CA LYS A 220 13.05 -16.70 6.22
C LYS A 220 11.66 -16.42 6.81
N ASN A 221 10.73 -15.94 5.96
CA ASN A 221 9.44 -15.42 6.41
C ASN A 221 8.24 -16.31 6.00
N ARG A 222 8.46 -17.60 5.67
CA ARG A 222 7.45 -18.49 5.08
C ARG A 222 6.09 -18.47 5.76
N SER A 223 6.07 -18.60 7.08
CA SER A 223 4.83 -18.68 7.87
C SER A 223 4.09 -17.34 7.87
N GLU A 224 4.83 -16.25 7.99
CA GLU A 224 4.28 -14.90 8.01
C GLU A 224 3.73 -14.50 6.63
N VAL A 225 4.51 -14.74 5.57
CA VAL A 225 4.07 -14.52 4.18
C VAL A 225 2.80 -15.31 3.87
N LYS A 226 2.74 -16.59 4.31
CA LYS A 226 1.53 -17.42 4.13
C LYS A 226 0.32 -16.80 4.83
N MET A 227 0.45 -16.42 6.08
CA MET A 227 -0.64 -15.82 6.87
C MET A 227 -1.10 -14.48 6.26
N VAL A 228 -0.17 -13.59 5.92
CA VAL A 228 -0.45 -12.28 5.35
C VAL A 228 -1.14 -12.40 4.00
N SER A 229 -0.63 -13.26 3.11
CA SER A 229 -1.23 -13.46 1.78
C SER A 229 -2.66 -13.97 1.87
N ILE A 230 -2.96 -14.88 2.81
CA ILE A 230 -4.33 -15.37 3.04
C ILE A 230 -5.24 -14.22 3.47
N LEU A 231 -4.81 -13.40 4.42
CA LEU A 231 -5.60 -12.26 4.90
C LEU A 231 -5.83 -11.18 3.83
N GLU A 232 -4.85 -10.93 2.97
CA GLU A 232 -4.99 -9.99 1.85
C GLU A 232 -6.02 -10.45 0.84
N TYR A 233 -5.96 -11.73 0.44
CA TYR A 233 -6.92 -12.28 -0.53
C TYR A 233 -8.34 -12.34 0.01
N ASP A 234 -8.53 -12.71 1.27
CA ASP A 234 -9.85 -12.71 1.91
C ASP A 234 -10.42 -11.29 1.93
N LYS A 235 -9.61 -10.28 2.27
CA LYS A 235 -10.01 -8.89 2.29
C LYS A 235 -10.34 -8.36 0.88
N GLU A 236 -9.51 -8.65 -0.12
CA GLU A 236 -9.75 -8.28 -1.51
C GLU A 236 -11.08 -8.86 -2.02
N TRP A 237 -11.38 -10.11 -1.67
CA TRP A 237 -12.63 -10.76 -2.01
C TRP A 237 -13.85 -10.11 -1.35
N GLU A 238 -13.76 -9.77 -0.05
CA GLU A 238 -14.83 -9.08 0.68
C GLU A 238 -15.10 -7.68 0.11
N GLU A 239 -14.07 -6.90 -0.18
CA GLU A 239 -14.19 -5.57 -0.76
C GLU A 239 -14.83 -5.61 -2.17
N LYS A 240 -14.49 -6.60 -2.98
CA LYS A 240 -15.13 -6.81 -4.29
C LYS A 240 -16.60 -7.17 -4.17
N LYS A 241 -16.92 -8.04 -3.22
CA LYS A 241 -18.31 -8.43 -2.95
C LYS A 241 -19.15 -7.23 -2.49
N LEU A 242 -18.59 -6.38 -1.62
CA LEU A 242 -19.24 -5.17 -1.14
C LEU A 242 -19.49 -4.19 -2.28
N ARG A 243 -18.47 -3.88 -3.10
CA ARG A 243 -18.62 -2.99 -4.27
C ARG A 243 -19.66 -3.49 -5.27
N LYS A 244 -19.70 -4.80 -5.50
CA LYS A 244 -20.73 -5.39 -6.37
C LYS A 244 -22.13 -5.20 -5.80
N ALA A 245 -22.33 -5.39 -4.50
CA ALA A 245 -23.61 -5.19 -3.84
C ALA A 245 -24.03 -3.70 -3.86
N GLU A 246 -23.10 -2.77 -3.65
CA GLU A 246 -23.36 -1.33 -3.76
C GLU A 246 -23.75 -0.93 -5.18
N TYR A 247 -23.08 -1.46 -6.20
CA TYR A 247 -23.41 -1.23 -7.60
C TYR A 247 -24.80 -1.77 -7.96
N GLU A 248 -25.14 -2.98 -7.53
CA GLU A 248 -26.46 -3.58 -7.72
C GLU A 248 -27.57 -2.79 -7.03
N ALA A 249 -27.31 -2.30 -5.81
CA ALA A 249 -28.24 -1.42 -5.09
C ALA A 249 -28.46 -0.10 -5.84
N CYS A 250 -27.38 0.52 -6.35
CA CYS A 250 -27.46 1.76 -7.12
C CYS A 250 -28.30 1.60 -8.40
N LEU A 251 -28.17 0.47 -9.10
CA LEU A 251 -28.98 0.15 -10.29
C LEU A 251 -30.47 0.01 -9.98
N LEU A 252 -30.82 -0.53 -8.79
CA LEU A 252 -32.22 -0.65 -8.37
C LEU A 252 -32.89 0.70 -8.07
N TYR A 253 -32.11 1.71 -7.63
CA TYR A 253 -32.62 3.06 -7.36
C TYR A 253 -32.62 3.97 -8.59
N THR A 254 -31.90 3.62 -9.66
CA THR A 254 -31.78 4.42 -10.90
C THR A 254 -32.58 3.84 -12.07
N SER A 255 -33.25 2.71 -11.89
CA SER A 255 -34.17 2.18 -12.89
C SER A 255 -35.52 2.95 -12.81
N PRO A 256 -36.02 3.52 -13.94
CA PRO A 256 -37.23 4.30 -13.99
C PRO A 256 -38.49 3.49 -13.68
#